data_1f42c2ea1974695cb8ca3026d27ab027
#
_entry.id   1f42c2ea1974695cb8ca3026d27ab027
#
_cell.length_a   1.000
_cell.length_b   1.000
_cell.length_c   1.000
_cell.angle_alpha   90.00
_cell.angle_beta   90.00
_cell.angle_gamma   90.00
#
_symmetry.space_group_name_H-M   'P 1'
#
loop_
_entity.id
_entity.type
_entity.pdbx_description
1 polymer ?
#
loop_
_entity_poly.entity_id
_entity_poly.type
_entity_poly.pdbx_seq_one_letter_code
_entity_poly.pdbx_strand_id
1 'polypeptide(L)'
;EEASQAFLASILAFKKLGRKCLIVGDPMQLPPIISNPRKALYNAWNANTQIEGLKAYALGTDVKSYRITTTFRLTKASAELTGIFYSNRFQSVQKHPLDFRRCSSNLFPEGGGVIYHYTQDYTNGIVSGSGLHIVSQVVDEFTRNYPNRSLAIISPFNDTVKQLQKTFLTESSLDDFTIETIDRIQGMTVDYAILYIPGRNPGFAL
;
A
#
# COMPACT_ATOMS: atom_id res chain seq x y z
N GLU A 1 -8.37 -14.52 9.16
CA GLU A 1 -7.56 -13.89 8.12
C GLU A 1 -7.66 -12.36 8.27
N GLU A 2 -6.71 -11.59 7.77
CA GLU A 2 -6.61 -10.13 7.93
C GLU A 2 -6.61 -9.67 9.41
N ALA A 3 -5.96 -10.42 10.27
CA ALA A 3 -5.95 -10.13 11.71
C ALA A 3 -5.18 -8.83 12.07
N SER A 4 -4.43 -8.26 11.13
CA SER A 4 -3.83 -6.92 11.27
C SER A 4 -4.87 -5.83 11.52
N GLN A 5 -6.08 -5.99 10.95
CA GLN A 5 -7.20 -5.07 11.12
C GLN A 5 -8.09 -5.39 12.34
N ALA A 6 -7.72 -6.36 13.16
CA ALA A 6 -8.50 -6.75 14.32
C ALA A 6 -7.95 -6.11 15.60
N PHE A 7 -8.85 -5.59 16.44
CA PHE A 7 -8.50 -5.17 17.80
C PHE A 7 -8.09 -6.37 18.66
N LEU A 8 -7.22 -6.14 19.64
CA LEU A 8 -6.79 -7.18 20.55
C LEU A 8 -7.96 -7.88 21.24
N ALA A 9 -8.96 -7.12 21.67
CA ALA A 9 -10.17 -7.66 22.29
C ALA A 9 -10.93 -8.63 21.37
N SER A 10 -11.02 -8.33 20.08
CA SER A 10 -11.65 -9.20 19.09
C SER A 10 -10.86 -10.49 18.91
N ILE A 11 -9.53 -10.42 18.80
CA ILE A 11 -8.66 -11.60 18.70
C ILE A 11 -8.84 -12.50 19.93
N LEU A 12 -8.83 -11.92 21.12
CA LEU A 12 -9.01 -12.66 22.38
C LEU A 12 -10.41 -13.28 22.52
N ALA A 13 -11.45 -12.58 22.05
CA ALA A 13 -12.82 -13.11 22.03
C ALA A 13 -12.92 -14.34 21.10
N PHE A 14 -12.43 -14.24 19.87
CA PHE A 14 -12.43 -15.37 18.93
C PHE A 14 -11.63 -16.57 19.44
N LYS A 15 -10.50 -16.33 20.11
CA LYS A 15 -9.71 -17.41 20.74
C LYS A 15 -10.50 -18.21 21.77
N LYS A 16 -11.44 -17.58 22.47
CA LYS A 16 -12.28 -18.25 23.47
C LYS A 16 -13.40 -19.11 22.87
N LEU A 17 -13.76 -18.88 21.61
CA LEU A 17 -14.87 -19.58 20.95
C LEU A 17 -14.50 -20.99 20.43
N GLY A 18 -13.21 -21.30 20.31
CA GLY A 18 -12.76 -22.57 19.74
C GLY A 18 -11.64 -23.24 20.52
N ARG A 19 -11.55 -24.58 20.40
CA ARG A 19 -10.46 -25.36 20.99
C ARG A 19 -9.11 -25.10 20.31
N LYS A 20 -9.14 -24.75 19.02
CA LYS A 20 -7.97 -24.38 18.22
C LYS A 20 -8.30 -23.10 17.46
N CYS A 21 -7.37 -22.17 17.42
CA CYS A 21 -7.51 -20.90 16.72
C CYS A 21 -6.27 -20.68 15.86
N LEU A 22 -6.46 -20.41 14.58
CA LEU A 22 -5.43 -19.96 13.67
C LEU A 22 -5.65 -18.47 13.40
N ILE A 23 -4.67 -17.66 13.73
CA ILE A 23 -4.69 -16.22 13.48
C ILE A 23 -3.73 -15.94 12.34
N VAL A 24 -4.25 -15.38 11.25
CA VAL A 24 -3.50 -15.07 10.03
C VAL A 24 -3.57 -13.58 9.78
N GLY A 25 -2.45 -12.95 9.56
CA GLY A 25 -2.36 -11.53 9.26
C GLY A 25 -0.91 -11.06 9.19
N ASP A 26 -0.73 -9.81 8.82
CA ASP A 26 0.56 -9.20 8.67
C ASP A 26 0.68 -8.01 9.65
N PRO A 27 1.55 -8.09 10.67
CA PRO A 27 1.68 -7.04 11.68
C PRO A 27 2.29 -5.75 11.14
N MET A 28 2.81 -5.74 9.91
CA MET A 28 3.36 -4.56 9.23
C MET A 28 2.35 -3.89 8.29
N GLN A 29 1.18 -4.51 8.09
CA GLN A 29 0.08 -3.88 7.36
C GLN A 29 -0.71 -2.92 8.26
N LEU A 30 -1.63 -2.17 7.64
CA LEU A 30 -2.41 -1.14 8.33
C LEU A 30 -3.19 -1.72 9.51
N PRO A 31 -3.14 -1.04 10.67
CA PRO A 31 -3.95 -1.40 11.83
C PRO A 31 -5.42 -1.01 11.61
N PRO A 32 -6.34 -1.41 12.51
CA PRO A 32 -7.74 -1.01 12.44
C PRO A 32 -7.92 0.50 12.37
N ILE A 33 -8.84 0.95 11.52
CA ILE A 33 -9.20 2.37 11.44
C ILE A 33 -10.07 2.73 12.63
N ILE A 34 -9.69 3.81 13.33
CA ILE A 34 -10.43 4.31 14.49
C ILE A 34 -11.13 5.60 14.09
N SER A 35 -12.46 5.59 14.15
CA SER A 35 -13.30 6.74 13.83
C SER A 35 -13.32 7.83 14.90
N ASN A 36 -12.98 7.51 16.16
CA ASN A 36 -12.93 8.47 17.25
C ASN A 36 -11.60 9.21 17.33
N PRO A 37 -11.60 10.50 17.73
CA PRO A 37 -10.38 11.29 17.80
C PRO A 37 -9.36 10.61 18.71
N ARG A 38 -8.23 10.29 18.16
CA ARG A 38 -7.09 9.62 18.83
C ARG A 38 -6.73 10.24 20.18
N LYS A 39 -7.00 11.53 20.41
CA LYS A 39 -6.73 12.22 21.67
C LYS A 39 -7.34 11.54 22.91
N ALA A 40 -8.55 11.01 22.82
CA ALA A 40 -9.18 10.32 23.95
C ALA A 40 -8.54 8.94 24.24
N LEU A 41 -8.00 8.30 23.21
CA LEU A 41 -7.36 6.98 23.31
C LEU A 41 -5.87 7.08 23.65
N TYR A 42 -5.17 8.14 23.22
CA TYR A 42 -3.75 8.35 23.52
C TYR A 42 -3.47 8.54 25.02
N ASN A 43 -4.44 9.03 25.77
CA ASN A 43 -4.33 9.18 27.21
C ASN A 43 -4.68 7.89 27.99
N ALA A 44 -5.19 6.87 27.30
CA ALA A 44 -5.46 5.58 27.91
C ALA A 44 -4.18 4.73 27.90
N TRP A 45 -3.83 4.21 29.04
CA TRP A 45 -2.71 3.31 29.22
C TRP A 45 -2.81 2.12 28.25
N ASN A 46 -1.78 1.88 27.44
CA ASN A 46 -1.73 0.81 26.44
C ASN A 46 -2.72 0.92 25.25
N ALA A 47 -3.17 2.11 24.88
CA ALA A 47 -4.09 2.27 23.75
C ALA A 47 -3.56 1.64 22.44
N ASN A 48 -2.28 1.84 22.13
CA ASN A 48 -1.68 1.25 20.91
C ASN A 48 -1.70 -0.28 20.94
N THR A 49 -1.46 -0.90 22.10
CA THR A 49 -1.51 -2.36 22.26
C THR A 49 -2.90 -2.93 21.96
N GLN A 50 -3.96 -2.21 22.33
CA GLN A 50 -5.33 -2.66 22.08
C GLN A 50 -5.74 -2.47 20.62
N ILE A 51 -5.22 -1.45 19.97
CA ILE A 51 -5.50 -1.11 18.57
C ILE A 51 -4.74 -2.04 17.63
N GLU A 52 -3.41 -2.16 17.80
CA GLU A 52 -2.56 -3.06 17.00
C GLU A 52 -2.66 -4.50 17.51
N GLY A 53 -3.87 -5.06 17.48
CA GLY A 53 -4.20 -6.32 18.16
C GLY A 53 -3.34 -7.50 17.76
N LEU A 54 -3.06 -7.69 16.46
CA LEU A 54 -2.20 -8.78 16.00
C LEU A 54 -0.76 -8.63 16.51
N LYS A 55 -0.21 -7.44 16.42
CA LYS A 55 1.16 -7.14 16.87
C LYS A 55 1.28 -7.33 18.38
N ALA A 56 0.32 -6.80 19.14
CA ALA A 56 0.27 -6.96 20.58
C ALA A 56 0.12 -8.43 20.97
N TYR A 57 -0.73 -9.18 20.30
CA TYR A 57 -0.92 -10.60 20.56
C TYR A 57 0.34 -11.42 20.24
N ALA A 58 0.98 -11.16 19.11
CA ALA A 58 2.20 -11.87 18.70
C ALA A 58 3.40 -11.60 19.60
N LEU A 59 3.51 -10.37 20.16
CA LEU A 59 4.61 -10.00 21.06
C LEU A 59 4.34 -10.32 22.53
N GLY A 60 3.08 -10.34 22.94
CA GLY A 60 2.66 -10.49 24.34
C GLY A 60 2.35 -11.92 24.78
N THR A 61 2.47 -12.91 23.89
CA THR A 61 2.11 -14.31 24.21
C THR A 61 3.17 -15.29 23.70
N ASP A 62 3.37 -16.38 24.44
CA ASP A 62 4.23 -17.51 24.02
C ASP A 62 3.56 -18.39 22.94
N VAL A 63 2.81 -17.78 22.04
CA VAL A 63 2.15 -18.51 20.97
C VAL A 63 3.15 -18.85 19.89
N LYS A 64 3.13 -20.10 19.46
CA LYS A 64 3.94 -20.54 18.34
C LYS A 64 3.52 -19.78 17.08
N SER A 65 4.44 -19.00 16.53
CA SER A 65 4.24 -18.20 15.31
C SER A 65 5.06 -18.76 14.15
N TYR A 66 4.49 -18.65 12.96
CA TYR A 66 5.14 -18.98 11.70
C TYR A 66 5.13 -17.75 10.82
N ARG A 67 6.23 -17.46 10.16
CA ARG A 67 6.35 -16.36 9.23
C ARG A 67 6.51 -16.88 7.81
N ILE A 68 5.65 -16.43 6.92
CA ILE A 68 5.81 -16.65 5.48
C ILE A 68 6.68 -15.55 4.94
N THR A 69 7.82 -15.90 4.35
CA THR A 69 8.82 -14.94 3.83
C THR A 69 8.91 -14.95 2.31
N THR A 70 8.09 -15.76 1.65
CA THR A 70 8.10 -15.91 0.19
C THR A 70 6.85 -15.30 -0.41
N THR A 71 7.02 -14.46 -1.43
CA THR A 71 5.92 -13.88 -2.20
C THR A 71 5.90 -14.41 -3.64
N PHE A 72 4.69 -14.69 -4.13
CA PHE A 72 4.41 -15.04 -5.53
C PHE A 72 3.85 -13.84 -6.32
N ARG A 73 3.47 -12.77 -5.62
CA ARG A 73 2.82 -11.58 -6.17
C ARG A 73 3.83 -10.53 -6.62
N LEU A 74 4.79 -10.20 -5.75
CA LEU A 74 5.71 -9.08 -5.97
C LEU A 74 6.87 -9.50 -6.88
N THR A 75 7.33 -8.57 -7.71
CA THR A 75 8.59 -8.73 -8.45
C THR A 75 9.78 -8.77 -7.48
N LYS A 76 10.95 -9.18 -7.96
CA LYS A 76 12.16 -9.22 -7.13
C LYS A 76 12.48 -7.84 -6.57
N ALA A 77 12.48 -6.79 -7.40
CA ALA A 77 12.76 -5.41 -6.97
C ALA A 77 11.74 -4.90 -5.94
N SER A 78 10.45 -5.18 -6.16
CA SER A 78 9.41 -4.79 -5.20
C SER A 78 9.50 -5.57 -3.89
N ALA A 79 9.89 -6.84 -3.94
CA ALA A 79 10.11 -7.64 -2.75
C ALA A 79 11.33 -7.21 -1.95
N GLU A 80 12.41 -6.79 -2.60
CA GLU A 80 13.59 -6.22 -1.97
C GLU A 80 13.26 -4.91 -1.24
N LEU A 81 12.51 -4.00 -1.90
CA LEU A 81 12.07 -2.76 -1.29
C LEU A 81 11.15 -3.02 -0.08
N THR A 82 10.15 -3.86 -0.24
CA THR A 82 9.23 -4.24 0.84
C THR A 82 9.95 -4.99 1.97
N GLY A 83 10.97 -5.76 1.62
CA GLY A 83 11.79 -6.55 2.53
C GLY A 83 12.43 -5.75 3.66
N ILE A 84 12.67 -4.46 3.47
CA ILE A 84 13.21 -3.55 4.50
C ILE A 84 12.34 -3.60 5.77
N PHE A 85 11.01 -3.66 5.63
CA PHE A 85 10.06 -3.74 6.74
C PHE A 85 10.00 -5.13 7.39
N TYR A 86 10.55 -6.16 6.73
CA TYR A 86 10.52 -7.55 7.17
C TYR A 86 11.91 -8.11 7.49
N SER A 87 12.81 -7.24 7.95
CA SER A 87 14.18 -7.60 8.33
C SER A 87 14.98 -8.23 7.16
N ASN A 88 14.72 -7.78 5.93
CA ASN A 88 15.31 -8.24 4.67
C ASN A 88 15.17 -9.76 4.42
N ARG A 89 14.15 -10.39 5.01
CA ARG A 89 13.89 -11.84 4.83
C ARG A 89 12.83 -12.15 3.80
N PHE A 90 12.29 -11.12 3.14
CA PHE A 90 11.21 -11.28 2.17
C PHE A 90 11.80 -11.56 0.78
N GLN A 91 11.37 -12.66 0.15
CA GLN A 91 11.91 -13.12 -1.12
C GLN A 91 10.81 -13.32 -2.15
N SER A 92 11.07 -12.92 -3.39
CA SER A 92 10.19 -13.18 -4.51
C SER A 92 10.58 -14.46 -5.24
N VAL A 93 9.59 -15.27 -5.57
CA VAL A 93 9.69 -16.39 -6.51
C VAL A 93 9.03 -16.06 -7.86
N GLN A 94 8.66 -14.80 -8.08
CA GLN A 94 8.10 -14.35 -9.36
C GLN A 94 9.12 -14.55 -10.48
N LYS A 95 8.74 -15.34 -11.49
CA LYS A 95 9.62 -15.72 -12.60
C LYS A 95 9.64 -14.68 -13.71
N HIS A 96 8.59 -13.86 -13.81
CA HIS A 96 8.45 -12.89 -14.87
C HIS A 96 8.53 -11.48 -14.28
N PRO A 97 9.71 -10.82 -14.35
CA PRO A 97 9.83 -9.44 -13.92
C PRO A 97 8.94 -8.57 -14.81
N LEU A 98 8.35 -7.53 -14.24
CA LEU A 98 7.70 -6.50 -15.02
C LEU A 98 8.75 -5.81 -15.89
N ASP A 99 8.42 -5.65 -17.15
CA ASP A 99 9.35 -5.14 -18.18
C ASP A 99 8.84 -3.81 -18.71
N PHE A 100 9.54 -2.73 -18.38
CA PHE A 100 9.23 -1.38 -18.83
C PHE A 100 10.09 -0.95 -20.06
N ARG A 101 10.83 -1.86 -20.68
CA ARG A 101 11.70 -1.54 -21.83
C ARG A 101 10.95 -0.97 -23.03
N ARG A 102 9.64 -1.13 -23.09
CA ARG A 102 8.78 -0.54 -24.10
C ARG A 102 8.39 0.92 -23.81
N CYS A 103 8.64 1.39 -22.60
CA CYS A 103 8.31 2.74 -22.19
C CYS A 103 9.51 3.68 -22.37
N SER A 104 9.22 4.97 -22.32
CA SER A 104 10.23 6.02 -22.41
C SER A 104 11.31 5.88 -21.34
N SER A 105 12.58 5.92 -21.74
CA SER A 105 13.72 5.84 -20.82
C SER A 105 13.79 7.01 -19.82
N ASN A 106 13.14 8.12 -20.13
CA ASN A 106 13.07 9.26 -19.20
C ASN A 106 12.17 8.98 -18.00
N LEU A 107 11.10 8.20 -18.21
CA LEU A 107 10.16 7.82 -17.15
C LEU A 107 10.58 6.51 -16.49
N PHE A 108 11.17 5.60 -17.24
CA PHE A 108 11.50 4.24 -16.81
C PHE A 108 12.96 3.91 -17.14
N PRO A 109 13.93 4.52 -16.42
CA PRO A 109 15.34 4.24 -16.65
C PRO A 109 15.63 2.75 -16.43
N GLU A 110 16.51 2.21 -17.30
CA GLU A 110 16.98 0.81 -17.21
C GLU A 110 15.90 -0.28 -17.29
N GLY A 111 14.72 0.06 -17.83
CA GLY A 111 13.66 -0.93 -18.04
C GLY A 111 12.84 -1.26 -16.83
N GLY A 112 12.94 -0.49 -15.76
CA GLY A 112 11.93 -0.52 -14.72
C GLY A 112 12.25 -1.32 -13.47
N GLY A 113 11.23 -1.70 -12.78
CA GLY A 113 11.27 -2.24 -11.43
C GLY A 113 10.52 -1.32 -10.48
N VAL A 114 11.23 -0.67 -9.57
CA VAL A 114 10.71 0.40 -8.72
C VAL A 114 11.35 1.70 -9.14
N ILE A 115 10.54 2.71 -9.48
CA ILE A 115 10.99 4.00 -9.98
C ILE A 115 10.50 5.08 -9.05
N TYR A 116 11.38 6.01 -8.71
CA TYR A 116 11.10 7.12 -7.84
C TYR A 116 11.22 8.43 -8.60
N HIS A 117 10.09 9.17 -8.71
CA HIS A 117 10.06 10.51 -9.26
C HIS A 117 9.86 11.54 -8.15
N TYR A 118 10.77 12.47 -8.03
CA TYR A 118 10.68 13.56 -7.08
C TYR A 118 10.40 14.88 -7.81
N THR A 119 9.39 15.64 -7.36
CA THR A 119 9.10 16.97 -7.87
C THR A 119 9.24 18.01 -6.75
N GLN A 120 9.73 19.20 -7.10
CA GLN A 120 9.93 20.28 -6.14
C GLN A 120 8.74 21.23 -6.02
N ASP A 121 7.63 20.92 -6.63
CA ASP A 121 6.44 21.76 -6.59
C ASP A 121 5.76 21.72 -5.24
N TYR A 122 6.00 22.75 -4.46
CA TYR A 122 5.25 22.99 -3.23
C TYR A 122 3.99 23.80 -3.56
N THR A 123 2.94 23.14 -3.98
CA THR A 123 1.65 23.82 -4.09
C THR A 123 0.88 23.63 -2.79
N ASN A 124 0.15 24.68 -2.38
CA ASN A 124 -0.88 24.56 -1.34
C ASN A 124 -2.04 23.64 -1.84
N GLY A 125 -1.91 23.16 -3.08
CA GLY A 125 -2.83 22.27 -3.73
C GLY A 125 -2.65 20.83 -3.31
N ILE A 126 -3.66 20.05 -3.62
CA ILE A 126 -3.78 18.65 -3.29
C ILE A 126 -2.96 17.82 -4.28
N VAL A 127 -2.80 18.32 -5.51
CA VAL A 127 -1.98 17.74 -6.58
C VAL A 127 -1.15 18.84 -7.24
N SER A 128 0.15 18.66 -7.37
CA SER A 128 1.02 19.60 -8.06
C SER A 128 0.91 19.49 -9.58
N GLY A 129 1.13 20.58 -10.30
CA GLY A 129 1.09 20.59 -11.76
C GLY A 129 2.14 19.69 -12.40
N SER A 130 3.38 19.70 -11.88
CA SER A 130 4.43 18.82 -12.36
C SER A 130 4.19 17.36 -11.98
N GLY A 131 3.69 17.10 -10.78
CA GLY A 131 3.31 15.75 -10.36
C GLY A 131 2.20 15.18 -11.23
N LEU A 132 1.17 15.97 -11.55
CA LEU A 132 0.10 15.58 -12.45
C LEU A 132 0.63 15.28 -13.86
N HIS A 133 1.52 16.12 -14.36
CA HIS A 133 2.14 15.92 -15.67
C HIS A 133 2.91 14.60 -15.75
N ILE A 134 3.72 14.28 -14.75
CA ILE A 134 4.45 12.99 -14.70
C ILE A 134 3.47 11.82 -14.63
N VAL A 135 2.44 11.90 -13.79
CA VAL A 135 1.42 10.84 -13.69
C VAL A 135 0.71 10.66 -15.03
N SER A 136 0.32 11.76 -15.72
CA SER A 136 -0.26 11.67 -17.06
C SER A 136 0.65 10.95 -18.05
N GLN A 137 1.92 11.34 -18.10
CA GLN A 137 2.88 10.69 -18.99
C GLN A 137 3.02 9.19 -18.70
N VAL A 138 3.07 8.81 -17.42
CA VAL A 138 3.15 7.40 -17.02
C VAL A 138 1.88 6.65 -17.41
N VAL A 139 0.69 7.23 -17.16
CA VAL A 139 -0.59 6.62 -17.56
C VAL A 139 -0.69 6.45 -19.07
N ASP A 140 -0.31 7.46 -19.85
CA ASP A 140 -0.32 7.42 -21.31
C ASP A 140 0.62 6.34 -21.87
N GLU A 141 1.85 6.28 -21.35
CA GLU A 141 2.82 5.25 -21.72
C GLU A 141 2.32 3.85 -21.35
N PHE A 142 1.72 3.72 -20.17
CA PHE A 142 1.17 2.46 -19.69
C PHE A 142 0.02 2.00 -20.58
N THR A 143 -0.97 2.86 -20.82
CA THR A 143 -2.13 2.56 -21.66
C THR A 143 -1.73 2.12 -23.07
N ARG A 144 -0.73 2.78 -23.64
CA ARG A 144 -0.23 2.48 -24.98
C ARG A 144 0.51 1.15 -25.07
N ASN A 145 1.34 0.86 -24.07
CA ASN A 145 2.27 -0.28 -24.14
C ASN A 145 1.74 -1.54 -23.42
N TYR A 146 0.79 -1.38 -22.48
CA TYR A 146 0.25 -2.46 -21.64
C TYR A 146 -1.28 -2.41 -21.50
N PRO A 147 -2.05 -2.38 -22.61
CA PRO A 147 -3.51 -2.16 -22.57
C PRO A 147 -4.29 -3.25 -21.81
N ASN A 148 -3.69 -4.44 -21.61
CA ASN A 148 -4.32 -5.58 -20.93
C ASN A 148 -3.78 -5.79 -19.51
N ARG A 149 -3.21 -4.75 -18.90
CA ARG A 149 -2.66 -4.82 -17.54
C ARG A 149 -3.39 -3.86 -16.62
N SER A 150 -3.54 -4.27 -15.37
CA SER A 150 -4.17 -3.45 -14.36
C SER A 150 -3.20 -2.39 -13.82
N LEU A 151 -3.70 -1.16 -13.67
CA LEU A 151 -2.98 -0.02 -13.11
C LEU A 151 -3.76 0.57 -11.95
N ALA A 152 -3.07 0.85 -10.84
CA ALA A 152 -3.63 1.62 -9.75
C ALA A 152 -2.83 2.90 -9.51
N ILE A 153 -3.54 4.01 -9.21
CA ILE A 153 -2.94 5.18 -8.59
C ILE A 153 -3.41 5.24 -7.14
N ILE A 154 -2.47 5.30 -6.24
CA ILE A 154 -2.71 5.21 -4.80
C ILE A 154 -2.24 6.51 -4.15
N SER A 155 -3.05 7.07 -3.25
CA SER A 155 -2.61 8.22 -2.44
C SER A 155 -3.09 8.07 -0.99
N PRO A 156 -2.35 8.59 0.01
CA PRO A 156 -2.79 8.56 1.40
C PRO A 156 -3.93 9.54 1.71
N PHE A 157 -4.31 10.43 0.76
CA PHE A 157 -5.27 11.52 1.02
C PHE A 157 -6.49 11.42 0.12
N ASN A 158 -7.68 11.41 0.73
CA ASN A 158 -8.97 11.37 0.02
C ASN A 158 -9.14 12.51 -1.00
N ASP A 159 -8.70 13.72 -0.66
CA ASP A 159 -8.86 14.86 -1.55
C ASP A 159 -7.95 14.76 -2.78
N THR A 160 -6.74 14.22 -2.60
CA THR A 160 -5.84 13.89 -3.71
C THR A 160 -6.45 12.85 -4.63
N VAL A 161 -7.01 11.77 -4.06
CA VAL A 161 -7.71 10.72 -4.81
C VAL A 161 -8.85 11.31 -5.64
N LYS A 162 -9.72 12.12 -5.04
CA LYS A 162 -10.83 12.78 -5.76
C LYS A 162 -10.36 13.63 -6.93
N GLN A 163 -9.27 14.37 -6.74
CA GLN A 163 -8.71 15.20 -7.81
C GLN A 163 -8.13 14.36 -8.94
N LEU A 164 -7.38 13.30 -8.61
CA LEU A 164 -6.85 12.36 -9.59
C LEU A 164 -7.99 11.61 -10.34
N GLN A 165 -9.02 11.17 -9.63
CA GLN A 165 -10.21 10.55 -10.22
C GLN A 165 -10.89 11.50 -11.22
N LYS A 166 -11.08 12.77 -10.85
CA LYS A 166 -11.66 13.78 -11.75
C LYS A 166 -10.82 13.99 -13.02
N THR A 167 -9.51 13.88 -12.91
CA THR A 167 -8.62 14.08 -14.05
C THR A 167 -8.56 12.86 -14.96
N PHE A 168 -8.44 11.67 -14.39
CA PHE A 168 -8.11 10.47 -15.18
C PHE A 168 -9.30 9.55 -15.47
N LEU A 169 -10.33 9.47 -14.62
CA LEU A 169 -11.44 8.55 -14.87
C LEU A 169 -12.45 9.06 -15.90
N THR A 170 -12.42 10.36 -16.21
CA THR A 170 -13.28 10.94 -17.26
C THR A 170 -12.75 10.69 -18.67
N GLU A 171 -11.47 10.38 -18.82
CA GLU A 171 -10.79 10.28 -20.11
C GLU A 171 -10.23 8.88 -20.40
N SER A 172 -10.15 8.00 -19.39
CA SER A 172 -9.51 6.70 -19.56
C SER A 172 -10.47 5.63 -20.06
N SER A 173 -10.04 4.98 -21.14
CA SER A 173 -10.66 3.75 -21.68
C SER A 173 -10.06 2.46 -21.08
N LEU A 174 -9.38 2.54 -19.94
CA LEU A 174 -8.78 1.39 -19.28
C LEU A 174 -9.83 0.65 -18.47
N ASP A 175 -10.12 -0.59 -18.84
CA ASP A 175 -11.08 -1.45 -18.14
C ASP A 175 -10.64 -1.80 -16.71
N ASP A 176 -9.33 -1.73 -16.43
CA ASP A 176 -8.71 -2.16 -15.15
C ASP A 176 -7.87 -1.04 -14.52
N PHE A 177 -8.46 0.17 -14.44
CA PHE A 177 -7.82 1.35 -13.87
C PHE A 177 -8.49 1.77 -12.56
N THR A 178 -7.72 1.80 -11.48
CA THR A 178 -8.23 2.11 -10.14
C THR A 178 -7.48 3.30 -9.55
N ILE A 179 -8.19 4.25 -8.95
CA ILE A 179 -7.61 5.37 -8.20
C ILE A 179 -8.25 5.39 -6.82
N GLU A 180 -7.46 5.04 -5.79
CA GLU A 180 -7.99 4.86 -4.43
C GLU A 180 -6.99 5.27 -3.34
N THR A 181 -7.50 5.36 -2.12
CA THR A 181 -6.65 5.53 -0.94
C THR A 181 -5.95 4.22 -0.58
N ILE A 182 -4.85 4.35 0.17
CA ILE A 182 -4.08 3.20 0.66
C ILE A 182 -4.98 2.20 1.41
N ASP A 183 -5.89 2.71 2.26
CA ASP A 183 -6.79 1.87 3.04
C ASP A 183 -7.77 1.07 2.18
N ARG A 184 -8.30 1.69 1.11
CA ARG A 184 -9.31 1.05 0.27
C ARG A 184 -8.73 0.07 -0.75
N ILE A 185 -7.49 0.27 -1.15
CA ILE A 185 -6.83 -0.63 -2.09
C ILE A 185 -6.24 -1.87 -1.40
N GLN A 186 -6.22 -1.88 -0.07
CA GLN A 186 -5.73 -3.02 0.69
C GLN A 186 -6.46 -4.31 0.30
N GLY A 187 -5.69 -5.38 0.08
CA GLY A 187 -6.22 -6.67 -0.41
C GLY A 187 -6.33 -6.80 -1.93
N MET A 188 -6.32 -5.70 -2.68
CA MET A 188 -6.31 -5.74 -4.14
C MET A 188 -4.96 -6.21 -4.69
N THR A 189 -5.00 -6.79 -5.89
CA THR A 189 -3.80 -7.15 -6.64
C THR A 189 -3.87 -6.45 -7.98
N VAL A 190 -2.85 -5.65 -8.30
CA VAL A 190 -2.70 -4.97 -9.59
C VAL A 190 -1.33 -5.28 -10.18
N ASP A 191 -1.21 -5.22 -11.49
CA ASP A 191 0.08 -5.45 -12.16
C ASP A 191 1.05 -4.30 -11.90
N TYR A 192 0.54 -3.05 -11.90
CA TYR A 192 1.32 -1.83 -11.72
C TYR A 192 0.64 -0.89 -10.73
N ALA A 193 1.44 -0.21 -9.94
CA ALA A 193 0.95 0.79 -9.00
C ALA A 193 1.80 2.06 -9.05
N ILE A 194 1.11 3.21 -9.05
CA ILE A 194 1.69 4.53 -8.86
C ILE A 194 1.32 4.99 -7.46
N LEU A 195 2.31 5.20 -6.60
CA LEU A 195 2.08 5.84 -5.30
C LEU A 195 2.32 7.34 -5.45
N TYR A 196 1.25 8.11 -5.37
CA TYR A 196 1.30 9.56 -5.41
C TYR A 196 1.24 10.15 -4.00
N ILE A 197 2.34 10.76 -3.56
CA ILE A 197 2.45 11.42 -2.26
C ILE A 197 2.58 12.93 -2.50
N PRO A 198 1.53 13.72 -2.24
CA PRO A 198 1.64 15.17 -2.32
C PRO A 198 2.60 15.69 -1.24
N GLY A 199 3.40 16.73 -1.57
CA GLY A 199 4.42 17.29 -0.65
C GLY A 199 3.87 17.96 0.61
N ARG A 200 2.57 17.84 0.87
CA ARG A 200 1.89 18.42 2.02
C ARG A 200 1.91 17.44 3.18
N ASN A 201 2.70 17.76 4.20
CA ASN A 201 2.75 17.01 5.47
C ASN A 201 3.12 15.51 5.31
N PRO A 202 4.36 15.20 4.92
CA PRO A 202 4.81 13.82 4.75
C PRO A 202 4.72 12.99 6.06
N GLY A 203 4.70 13.63 7.21
CA GLY A 203 4.55 12.95 8.51
C GLY A 203 3.19 12.28 8.74
N PHE A 204 2.21 12.52 7.86
CA PHE A 204 0.93 11.79 7.90
C PHE A 204 0.98 10.48 7.11
N ALA A 205 1.89 10.38 6.15
CA ALA A 205 2.02 9.21 5.27
C ALA A 205 3.07 8.20 5.78
N LEU A 206 3.76 8.54 6.84
CA LEU A 206 4.75 7.73 7.56
C LEU A 206 4.19 7.32 8.92
#